data_a93208456aab024292fede5e2f037fde
#
_entry.id   a93208456aab024292fede5e2f037fde
#
_cell.length_a   1.000
_cell.length_b   1.000
_cell.length_c   1.000
_cell.angle_alpha   90.00
_cell.angle_beta   90.00
_cell.angle_gamma   90.00
#
_symmetry.space_group_name_H-M   'P 1'
#
loop_
_entity.id
_entity.type
_entity.pdbx_description
1 polymer ?
#
loop_
_entity_poly.entity_id
_entity_poly.type
_entity_poly.pdbx_seq_one_letter_code
_entity_poly.pdbx_strand_id
1 'polypeptide(L)'
;MLATTMLTRTRHLRRLIGHFASRVGASPLHAHGAISALTVASVLALAVLAGCTITPPQRPLIIAPAAPLNSAALDQYRSAVAKRIIERSPSYVLHGTPQAMLRSLVVVSFTVDRNGEVLQSSVYRTNGDDEAESTALATLRRASPLPQPPGKLLNGRGQLELFEDWLFNDNGKFQLREFASPQAQTID
;
A
#
# COMPACT_ATOMS: atom_id res chain seq x y z
N MET A 1 -47.09 32.74 -6.40
CA MET A 1 -46.44 33.77 -7.23
C MET A 1 -44.94 33.47 -7.23
N LEU A 2 -44.47 33.10 -8.42
CA LEU A 2 -43.16 33.40 -9.06
C LEU A 2 -41.93 32.91 -8.34
N ALA A 3 -40.96 32.28 -8.90
CA ALA A 3 -40.60 31.76 -10.23
C ALA A 3 -39.21 31.12 -10.04
N THR A 4 -39.05 29.96 -10.55
CA THR A 4 -38.07 29.45 -11.53
C THR A 4 -36.77 30.23 -11.64
N THR A 5 -35.63 29.55 -11.45
CA THR A 5 -34.51 29.64 -12.38
C THR A 5 -33.66 28.35 -12.37
N MET A 6 -33.81 27.58 -13.46
CA MET A 6 -32.83 26.60 -13.94
C MET A 6 -31.56 27.32 -14.40
N LEU A 7 -30.39 26.76 -14.11
CA LEU A 7 -29.23 27.05 -14.93
C LEU A 7 -28.43 25.79 -15.20
N THR A 8 -28.77 25.20 -16.32
CA THR A 8 -28.02 24.24 -17.11
C THR A 8 -26.66 24.83 -17.52
N ARG A 9 -25.56 24.19 -17.21
CA ARG A 9 -24.27 24.54 -17.81
C ARG A 9 -23.56 23.30 -18.33
N THR A 10 -23.97 22.94 -19.52
CA THR A 10 -23.25 22.10 -20.50
C THR A 10 -22.04 22.88 -21.02
N ARG A 11 -20.83 22.37 -20.94
CA ARG A 11 -19.72 22.78 -21.82
C ARG A 11 -18.67 21.68 -21.94
N HIS A 12 -18.69 21.14 -23.13
CA HIS A 12 -17.66 21.10 -24.15
C HIS A 12 -16.56 20.08 -23.99
N LEU A 13 -16.85 18.98 -24.64
CA LEU A 13 -15.92 18.04 -25.27
C LEU A 13 -14.99 18.79 -26.24
N ARG A 14 -13.68 18.75 -26.07
CA ARG A 14 -12.73 19.01 -27.15
C ARG A 14 -11.81 17.79 -27.31
N ARG A 15 -12.13 17.07 -28.38
CA ARG A 15 -11.23 16.14 -29.05
C ARG A 15 -10.05 16.92 -29.62
N LEU A 16 -8.84 16.46 -29.36
CA LEU A 16 -7.68 16.75 -30.18
C LEU A 16 -7.09 15.43 -30.64
N ILE A 17 -7.43 15.10 -31.87
CA ILE A 17 -6.82 14.04 -32.68
C ILE A 17 -5.56 14.66 -33.28
N GLY A 18 -4.39 14.21 -32.83
CA GLY A 18 -3.12 14.52 -33.44
C GLY A 18 -2.64 13.32 -34.27
N HIS A 19 -2.77 13.45 -35.57
CA HIS A 19 -2.17 12.56 -36.56
C HIS A 19 -0.63 12.71 -36.51
N PHE A 20 0.08 11.61 -36.32
CA PHE A 20 1.49 11.56 -36.64
C PHE A 20 1.68 10.58 -37.80
N ALA A 21 1.97 11.16 -38.96
CA ALA A 21 2.17 10.48 -40.21
C ALA A 21 3.53 9.79 -40.24
N SER A 22 3.50 8.57 -40.70
CA SER A 22 4.64 7.75 -41.10
C SER A 22 5.47 8.45 -42.18
N ARG A 23 6.79 8.45 -42.02
CA ARG A 23 7.71 8.58 -43.16
C ARG A 23 8.57 7.33 -43.23
N VAL A 24 8.20 6.52 -44.20
CA VAL A 24 9.04 5.48 -44.78
C VAL A 24 10.08 6.18 -45.64
N GLY A 25 11.34 5.97 -45.32
CA GLY A 25 12.48 6.34 -46.16
C GLY A 25 13.21 5.08 -46.60
N ALA A 26 12.99 4.64 -47.82
CA ALA A 26 13.73 3.60 -48.49
C ALA A 26 14.92 4.22 -49.26
N SER A 27 16.05 3.50 -49.26
CA SER A 27 16.97 3.35 -50.39
C SER A 27 18.44 3.51 -50.03
N PRO A 28 19.38 3.09 -50.92
CA PRO A 28 19.41 1.90 -51.73
C PRO A 28 20.68 1.02 -51.53
N LEU A 29 20.61 -0.12 -52.17
CA LEU A 29 21.72 -1.04 -52.37
C LEU A 29 22.95 -0.38 -53.02
N HIS A 30 24.15 -0.67 -52.51
CA HIS A 30 25.35 -0.77 -53.30
C HIS A 30 26.03 -2.11 -53.01
N ALA A 31 25.88 -2.99 -53.94
CA ALA A 31 26.74 -4.18 -54.12
C ALA A 31 28.08 -3.73 -54.68
N HIS A 32 29.16 -4.19 -54.12
CA HIS A 32 30.42 -4.59 -54.85
C HIS A 32 31.45 -5.11 -53.86
N GLY A 33 32.02 -6.24 -54.17
CA GLY A 33 33.35 -6.61 -53.72
C GLY A 33 33.40 -7.91 -52.88
N ALA A 34 33.18 -9.03 -53.55
CA ALA A 34 33.78 -10.30 -53.10
C ALA A 34 35.30 -10.19 -53.26
N ILE A 35 36.05 -10.78 -52.31
CA ILE A 35 37.20 -11.67 -52.54
C ILE A 35 38.06 -11.69 -51.27
N SER A 36 38.26 -12.93 -50.77
CA SER A 36 39.43 -13.42 -50.06
C SER A 36 39.90 -12.77 -48.73
N ALA A 37 39.45 -13.28 -47.65
CA ALA A 37 40.20 -13.31 -46.39
C ALA A 37 39.74 -14.46 -45.47
N LEU A 38 39.91 -15.69 -45.98
CA LEU A 38 39.47 -16.91 -45.24
C LEU A 38 40.61 -17.54 -44.43
N THR A 39 41.70 -16.85 -44.17
CA THR A 39 42.85 -17.44 -43.46
C THR A 39 43.42 -16.66 -42.28
N VAL A 40 42.81 -15.53 -41.87
CA VAL A 40 43.33 -14.80 -40.71
C VAL A 40 42.35 -14.84 -39.51
N ALA A 41 41.15 -15.39 -39.68
CA ALA A 41 40.11 -15.39 -38.63
C ALA A 41 40.27 -16.50 -37.58
N SER A 42 41.19 -17.48 -37.77
CA SER A 42 41.28 -18.63 -36.85
C SER A 42 42.24 -18.45 -35.66
N VAL A 43 43.06 -17.43 -35.63
CA VAL A 43 44.02 -17.23 -34.52
C VAL A 43 43.57 -16.17 -33.51
N LEU A 44 42.60 -15.33 -33.85
CA LEU A 44 42.10 -14.27 -32.95
C LEU A 44 40.94 -14.74 -32.06
N ALA A 45 40.39 -15.94 -32.27
CA ALA A 45 39.22 -16.43 -31.53
C ALA A 45 39.55 -17.10 -30.19
N LEU A 46 40.82 -17.34 -29.84
CA LEU A 46 41.20 -18.00 -28.58
C LEU A 46 41.67 -17.06 -27.46
N ALA A 47 41.74 -15.76 -27.69
CA ALA A 47 42.29 -14.82 -26.72
C ALA A 47 41.24 -14.02 -25.91
N VAL A 48 39.92 -14.29 -26.08
CA VAL A 48 38.85 -13.48 -25.45
C VAL A 48 38.15 -14.20 -24.28
N LEU A 49 38.62 -15.38 -23.86
CA LEU A 49 38.04 -16.14 -22.74
C LEU A 49 38.74 -15.91 -21.38
N ALA A 50 39.64 -14.93 -21.29
CA ALA A 50 40.09 -14.44 -20.00
C ALA A 50 39.09 -13.37 -19.50
N GLY A 51 37.86 -13.77 -19.27
CA GLY A 51 36.87 -12.96 -18.58
C GLY A 51 37.36 -12.69 -17.15
N CYS A 52 37.88 -11.52 -16.90
CA CYS A 52 38.05 -11.02 -15.54
C CYS A 52 36.68 -11.01 -14.88
N THR A 53 36.36 -12.01 -14.08
CA THR A 53 35.28 -11.96 -13.13
C THR A 53 35.63 -10.88 -12.09
N ILE A 54 35.22 -9.65 -12.36
CA ILE A 54 35.22 -8.60 -11.34
C ILE A 54 34.10 -8.99 -10.36
N THR A 55 34.46 -9.78 -9.35
CA THR A 55 33.58 -9.96 -8.21
C THR A 55 33.55 -8.62 -7.47
N PRO A 56 32.43 -7.86 -7.48
CA PRO A 56 32.37 -6.63 -6.70
C PRO A 56 32.60 -7.01 -5.24
N PRO A 57 33.38 -6.22 -4.48
CA PRO A 57 33.55 -6.49 -3.05
C PRO A 57 32.17 -6.48 -2.42
N GLN A 58 31.74 -7.64 -1.96
CA GLN A 58 30.52 -7.76 -1.16
C GLN A 58 30.80 -6.99 0.13
N ARG A 59 30.31 -5.73 0.19
CA ARG A 59 30.18 -5.08 1.48
C ARG A 59 29.33 -6.00 2.34
N PRO A 60 29.82 -6.46 3.50
CA PRO A 60 28.95 -7.13 4.44
C PRO A 60 27.81 -6.13 4.72
N LEU A 61 26.59 -6.51 4.35
CA LEU A 61 25.40 -5.86 4.84
C LEU A 61 25.43 -6.09 6.36
N ILE A 62 26.00 -5.16 7.10
CA ILE A 62 25.78 -5.04 8.52
C ILE A 62 24.30 -4.61 8.60
N ILE A 63 23.40 -5.59 8.59
CA ILE A 63 22.05 -5.41 9.08
C ILE A 63 22.25 -5.16 10.56
N ALA A 64 22.39 -3.88 10.91
CA ALA A 64 22.27 -3.49 12.31
C ALA A 64 20.89 -4.02 12.74
N PRO A 65 20.80 -4.86 13.80
CA PRO A 65 19.51 -5.28 14.30
C PRO A 65 18.73 -4.00 14.58
N ALA A 66 17.61 -3.81 13.88
CA ALA A 66 16.69 -2.72 14.19
C ALA A 66 16.45 -2.78 15.69
N ALA A 67 16.76 -1.71 16.39
CA ALA A 67 16.80 -1.68 17.83
C ALA A 67 15.44 -2.18 18.39
N PRO A 68 15.40 -3.23 19.21
CA PRO A 68 14.18 -3.83 19.74
C PRO A 68 13.40 -2.89 20.67
N LEU A 69 13.93 -1.71 20.94
CA LEU A 69 13.42 -0.75 21.92
C LEU A 69 12.12 -0.05 21.52
N ASN A 70 11.76 -0.06 20.24
CA ASN A 70 10.52 0.60 19.79
C ASN A 70 9.35 -0.37 19.56
N SER A 71 9.60 -1.68 19.40
CA SER A 71 8.54 -2.64 19.14
C SER A 71 7.55 -2.74 20.31
N ALA A 72 8.03 -2.99 21.54
CA ALA A 72 7.15 -3.08 22.71
C ALA A 72 6.34 -1.80 22.97
N ALA A 73 6.95 -0.63 22.77
CA ALA A 73 6.23 0.64 22.92
C ALA A 73 5.20 0.85 21.82
N LEU A 74 5.51 0.43 20.60
CA LEU A 74 4.58 0.50 19.47
C LEU A 74 3.42 -0.47 19.69
N ASP A 75 3.67 -1.70 20.11
CA ASP A 75 2.65 -2.71 20.39
C ASP A 75 1.71 -2.25 21.52
N GLN A 76 2.28 -1.70 22.61
CA GLN A 76 1.49 -1.12 23.68
C GLN A 76 0.62 0.06 23.19
N TYR A 77 1.17 0.91 22.34
CA TYR A 77 0.42 2.03 21.78
C TYR A 77 -0.70 1.55 20.83
N ARG A 78 -0.43 0.58 19.96
CA ARG A 78 -1.45 -0.04 19.08
C ARG A 78 -2.59 -0.64 19.88
N SER A 79 -2.30 -1.37 20.95
CA SER A 79 -3.33 -1.90 21.84
C SER A 79 -4.18 -0.79 22.48
N ALA A 80 -3.57 0.34 22.89
CA ALA A 80 -4.31 1.47 23.41
C ALA A 80 -5.22 2.14 22.36
N VAL A 81 -4.73 2.25 21.12
CA VAL A 81 -5.51 2.76 19.98
C VAL A 81 -6.70 1.85 19.67
N ALA A 82 -6.45 0.54 19.53
CA ALA A 82 -7.50 -0.45 19.26
C ALA A 82 -8.57 -0.44 20.36
N LYS A 83 -8.17 -0.39 21.63
CA LYS A 83 -9.09 -0.24 22.77
C LYS A 83 -9.96 1.01 22.62
N ARG A 84 -9.37 2.15 22.26
CA ARG A 84 -10.10 3.41 22.05
C ARG A 84 -11.15 3.30 20.93
N ILE A 85 -10.81 2.64 19.82
CA ILE A 85 -11.75 2.40 18.71
C ILE A 85 -12.93 1.55 19.18
N ILE A 86 -12.68 0.47 19.91
CA ILE A 86 -13.71 -0.42 20.47
C ILE A 86 -14.62 0.34 21.42
N GLU A 87 -14.08 1.10 22.36
CA GLU A 87 -14.82 1.88 23.33
C GLU A 87 -15.74 2.93 22.68
N ARG A 88 -15.32 3.50 21.57
CA ARG A 88 -16.09 4.54 20.85
C ARG A 88 -17.09 3.97 19.84
N SER A 89 -17.08 2.67 19.63
CA SER A 89 -17.93 2.00 18.63
C SER A 89 -18.52 0.67 19.11
N PRO A 90 -19.06 0.57 20.34
CA PRO A 90 -19.40 -0.71 20.96
C PRO A 90 -20.47 -1.51 20.18
N SER A 91 -21.39 -0.82 19.48
CA SER A 91 -22.44 -1.49 18.69
C SER A 91 -21.90 -2.22 17.44
N TYR A 92 -20.72 -1.86 16.98
CA TYR A 92 -20.07 -2.47 15.81
C TYR A 92 -19.10 -3.59 16.20
N VAL A 93 -18.82 -3.76 17.48
CA VAL A 93 -17.84 -4.76 17.96
C VAL A 93 -18.52 -6.12 18.06
N LEU A 94 -17.83 -7.13 17.52
CA LEU A 94 -18.21 -8.52 17.71
C LEU A 94 -17.69 -9.01 19.07
N HIS A 95 -18.61 -9.52 19.88
CA HIS A 95 -18.30 -10.21 21.13
C HIS A 95 -18.38 -11.73 20.91
N GLY A 96 -17.37 -12.46 21.39
CA GLY A 96 -17.30 -13.91 21.25
C GLY A 96 -16.42 -14.37 20.10
N THR A 97 -16.60 -15.62 19.67
CA THR A 97 -15.79 -16.25 18.62
C THR A 97 -16.23 -15.77 17.24
N PRO A 98 -15.30 -15.25 16.40
CA PRO A 98 -15.59 -14.94 15.01
C PRO A 98 -15.90 -16.21 14.22
N GLN A 99 -16.65 -16.07 13.14
CA GLN A 99 -16.91 -17.15 12.21
C GLN A 99 -15.64 -17.69 11.52
N ALA A 100 -15.68 -18.92 11.02
CA ALA A 100 -14.53 -19.58 10.40
C ALA A 100 -14.02 -18.84 9.15
N MET A 101 -14.94 -18.25 8.37
CA MET A 101 -14.60 -17.38 7.23
C MET A 101 -15.03 -15.96 7.52
N LEU A 102 -14.11 -15.02 7.47
CA LEU A 102 -14.44 -13.59 7.59
C LEU A 102 -15.15 -13.11 6.32
N ARG A 103 -16.17 -12.27 6.48
CA ARG A 103 -16.78 -11.53 5.38
C ARG A 103 -15.77 -10.61 4.71
N SER A 104 -15.03 -9.87 5.53
CA SER A 104 -14.03 -8.93 5.03
C SER A 104 -12.89 -8.74 6.02
N LEU A 105 -11.70 -8.48 5.46
CA LEU A 105 -10.53 -7.96 6.17
C LEU A 105 -10.21 -6.59 5.59
N VAL A 106 -10.31 -5.55 6.40
CA VAL A 106 -9.96 -4.19 5.99
C VAL A 106 -8.75 -3.72 6.79
N VAL A 107 -7.67 -3.39 6.11
CA VAL A 107 -6.49 -2.75 6.70
C VAL A 107 -6.54 -1.27 6.40
N VAL A 108 -6.52 -0.45 7.45
CA VAL A 108 -6.50 1.01 7.33
C VAL A 108 -5.12 1.52 7.73
N SER A 109 -4.50 2.31 6.84
CA SER A 109 -3.34 3.14 7.16
C SER A 109 -3.84 4.50 7.65
N PHE A 110 -3.23 5.01 8.73
CA PHE A 110 -3.56 6.34 9.25
C PHE A 110 -2.37 6.98 9.95
N THR A 111 -2.36 8.31 9.93
CA THR A 111 -1.32 9.12 10.56
C THR A 111 -1.92 9.89 11.73
N VAL A 112 -1.27 9.82 12.88
CA VAL A 112 -1.64 10.57 14.08
C VAL A 112 -0.59 11.60 14.44
N ASP A 113 -1.01 12.71 15.03
CA ASP A 113 -0.11 13.71 15.59
C ASP A 113 0.23 13.42 17.07
N ARG A 114 1.03 14.29 17.68
CA ARG A 114 1.42 14.20 19.08
C ARG A 114 0.26 14.30 20.07
N ASN A 115 -0.88 14.85 19.65
CA ASN A 115 -2.07 15.00 20.48
C ASN A 115 -3.06 13.83 20.32
N GLY A 116 -2.76 12.90 19.39
CA GLY A 116 -3.65 11.79 19.07
C GLY A 116 -4.69 12.12 17.97
N GLU A 117 -4.60 13.30 17.35
CA GLU A 117 -5.49 13.65 16.25
C GLU A 117 -5.15 12.85 14.98
N VAL A 118 -6.17 12.27 14.37
CA VAL A 118 -6.03 11.53 13.11
C VAL A 118 -5.96 12.55 11.97
N LEU A 119 -4.75 12.75 11.44
CA LEU A 119 -4.49 13.72 10.37
C LEU A 119 -4.92 13.21 9.00
N GLN A 120 -4.75 11.91 8.77
CA GLN A 120 -5.03 11.25 7.51
C GLN A 120 -5.39 9.80 7.76
N SER A 121 -6.31 9.24 6.97
CA SER A 121 -6.63 7.81 6.96
C SER A 121 -7.08 7.36 5.57
N SER A 122 -6.68 6.14 5.19
CA SER A 122 -7.07 5.52 3.92
C SER A 122 -7.10 3.99 4.06
N VAL A 123 -7.92 3.34 3.25
CA VAL A 123 -7.89 1.88 3.12
C VAL A 123 -6.59 1.50 2.42
N TYR A 124 -5.77 0.70 3.10
CA TYR A 124 -4.51 0.18 2.57
C TYR A 124 -4.72 -1.16 1.84
N ARG A 125 -5.57 -2.02 2.42
CA ARG A 125 -5.87 -3.35 1.87
C ARG A 125 -7.29 -3.76 2.24
N THR A 126 -7.99 -4.38 1.27
CA THR A 126 -9.34 -4.89 1.42
C THR A 126 -9.62 -5.99 0.39
N ASN A 127 -10.76 -6.67 0.53
CA ASN A 127 -11.34 -7.54 -0.50
C ASN A 127 -12.43 -6.85 -1.34
N GLY A 128 -12.60 -5.51 -1.22
CA GLY A 128 -13.56 -4.72 -1.99
C GLY A 128 -14.96 -4.65 -1.39
N ASP A 129 -15.10 -4.82 -0.08
CA ASP A 129 -16.37 -4.65 0.65
C ASP A 129 -16.54 -3.19 1.09
N ASP A 130 -17.24 -2.38 0.29
CA ASP A 130 -17.42 -0.93 0.50
C ASP A 130 -18.06 -0.61 1.86
N GLU A 131 -18.98 -1.44 2.35
CA GLU A 131 -19.62 -1.25 3.65
C GLU A 131 -18.63 -1.47 4.80
N ALA A 132 -17.80 -2.51 4.70
CA ALA A 132 -16.76 -2.78 5.68
C ALA A 132 -15.70 -1.66 5.68
N GLU A 133 -15.28 -1.20 4.50
CA GLU A 133 -14.32 -0.10 4.36
C GLU A 133 -14.85 1.21 4.99
N SER A 134 -16.08 1.57 4.63
CA SER A 134 -16.71 2.77 5.17
C SER A 134 -16.89 2.72 6.70
N THR A 135 -17.22 1.52 7.23
CA THR A 135 -17.35 1.27 8.67
C THR A 135 -16.00 1.39 9.39
N ALA A 136 -14.94 0.78 8.84
CA ALA A 136 -13.60 0.87 9.40
C ALA A 136 -13.13 2.33 9.51
N LEU A 137 -13.22 3.09 8.41
CA LEU A 137 -12.86 4.50 8.38
C LEU A 137 -13.74 5.36 9.32
N ALA A 138 -15.04 5.08 9.40
CA ALA A 138 -15.96 5.83 10.27
C ALA A 138 -15.67 5.56 11.75
N THR A 139 -15.37 4.31 12.13
CA THR A 139 -15.05 3.95 13.52
C THR A 139 -13.71 4.53 13.96
N LEU A 140 -12.71 4.57 13.09
CA LEU A 140 -11.44 5.25 13.35
C LEU A 140 -11.65 6.75 13.57
N ARG A 141 -12.37 7.43 12.68
CA ARG A 141 -12.68 8.88 12.84
C ARG A 141 -13.44 9.18 14.13
N ARG A 142 -14.39 8.33 14.50
CA ARG A 142 -15.16 8.50 15.76
C ARG A 142 -14.29 8.36 17.00
N ALA A 143 -13.21 7.58 16.90
CA ALA A 143 -12.27 7.36 18.00
C ALA A 143 -11.31 8.54 18.23
N SER A 144 -11.15 9.45 17.24
CA SER A 144 -10.30 10.63 17.38
C SER A 144 -10.85 11.62 18.44
N PRO A 145 -10.01 12.24 19.27
CA PRO A 145 -8.59 11.98 19.35
C PRO A 145 -8.27 10.61 19.99
N LEU A 146 -7.28 9.94 19.42
CA LEU A 146 -6.70 8.71 19.94
C LEU A 146 -5.83 8.99 21.17
N PRO A 147 -5.37 7.99 21.93
CA PRO A 147 -4.34 8.19 22.94
C PRO A 147 -3.12 8.91 22.35
N GLN A 148 -2.46 9.72 23.17
CA GLN A 148 -1.25 10.42 22.74
C GLN A 148 -0.11 9.41 22.50
N PRO A 149 0.53 9.44 21.31
CA PRO A 149 1.65 8.55 21.04
C PRO A 149 2.87 8.92 21.87
N PRO A 150 3.61 7.94 22.39
CA PRO A 150 4.90 8.19 23.03
C PRO A 150 5.84 8.97 22.11
N GLY A 151 6.49 10.01 22.61
CA GLY A 151 7.37 10.87 21.81
C GLY A 151 8.48 10.13 21.05
N LYS A 152 8.97 9.01 21.60
CA LYS A 152 9.98 8.14 20.97
C LYS A 152 9.49 7.41 19.71
N LEU A 153 8.17 7.34 19.48
CA LEU A 153 7.57 6.74 18.29
C LEU A 153 7.31 7.78 17.20
N LEU A 154 7.35 9.05 17.52
CA LEU A 154 7.09 10.13 16.58
C LEU A 154 8.29 10.36 15.65
N ASN A 155 7.98 10.60 14.38
CA ASN A 155 8.97 11.04 13.41
C ASN A 155 9.39 12.50 13.63
N GLY A 156 10.32 13.01 12.81
CA GLY A 156 10.82 14.39 12.89
C GLY A 156 9.75 15.47 12.69
N ARG A 157 8.55 15.09 12.21
CA ARG A 157 7.39 16.00 12.06
C ARG A 157 6.43 15.92 13.24
N GLY A 158 6.73 15.10 14.25
CA GLY A 158 5.85 14.85 15.38
C GLY A 158 4.62 14.00 15.03
N GLN A 159 4.76 13.09 14.08
CA GLN A 159 3.71 12.23 13.54
C GLN A 159 4.10 10.76 13.64
N LEU A 160 3.11 9.88 13.73
CA LEU A 160 3.26 8.43 13.69
C LEU A 160 2.30 7.85 12.66
N GLU A 161 2.80 7.03 11.75
CA GLU A 161 1.98 6.23 10.84
C GLU A 161 1.72 4.86 11.44
N LEU A 162 0.47 4.41 11.32
CA LEU A 162 -0.04 3.16 11.87
C LEU A 162 -0.87 2.41 10.86
N PHE A 163 -0.96 1.11 11.08
CA PHE A 163 -1.88 0.21 10.38
C PHE A 163 -2.67 -0.56 11.42
N GLU A 164 -3.99 -0.67 11.21
CA GLU A 164 -4.87 -1.51 12.02
C GLU A 164 -5.76 -2.33 11.12
N ASP A 165 -6.11 -3.54 11.58
CA ASP A 165 -6.88 -4.52 10.83
C ASP A 165 -8.28 -4.69 11.46
N TRP A 166 -9.32 -4.46 10.66
CA TRP A 166 -10.71 -4.77 10.99
C TRP A 166 -11.10 -6.11 10.39
N LEU A 167 -11.51 -7.05 11.23
CA LEU A 167 -11.93 -8.39 10.86
C LEU A 167 -13.46 -8.46 10.96
N PHE A 168 -14.14 -8.38 9.81
CA PHE A 168 -15.61 -8.33 9.74
C PHE A 168 -16.24 -9.70 9.61
N ASN A 169 -17.31 -9.93 10.40
CA ASN A 169 -18.22 -11.04 10.25
C ASN A 169 -19.40 -10.68 9.32
N ASP A 170 -20.18 -11.69 8.91
CA ASP A 170 -21.34 -11.52 8.01
C ASP A 170 -22.41 -10.58 8.57
N ASN A 171 -22.50 -10.49 9.90
CA ASN A 171 -23.44 -9.59 10.59
C ASN A 171 -22.97 -8.10 10.61
N GLY A 172 -21.90 -7.76 9.88
CA GLY A 172 -21.34 -6.42 9.83
C GLY A 172 -20.59 -5.96 11.08
N LYS A 173 -20.47 -6.84 12.09
CA LYS A 173 -19.65 -6.54 13.28
C LYS A 173 -18.20 -6.95 13.04
N PHE A 174 -17.28 -6.26 13.74
CA PHE A 174 -15.86 -6.51 13.60
C PHE A 174 -15.16 -6.80 14.93
N GLN A 175 -14.00 -7.41 14.83
CA GLN A 175 -12.95 -7.36 15.84
C GLN A 175 -11.73 -6.63 15.27
N LEU A 176 -10.95 -6.00 16.13
CA LEU A 176 -9.63 -5.49 15.77
C LEU A 176 -8.59 -6.57 16.05
N ARG A 177 -7.58 -6.64 15.19
CA ARG A 177 -6.53 -7.67 15.29
C ARG A 177 -5.90 -7.77 16.66
N GLU A 178 -5.65 -6.64 17.32
CA GLU A 178 -5.01 -6.59 18.64
C GLU A 178 -5.82 -7.33 19.73
N PHE A 179 -7.14 -7.50 19.54
CA PHE A 179 -8.05 -8.16 20.48
C PHE A 179 -8.88 -9.26 19.85
N ALA A 180 -8.46 -9.74 18.67
CA ALA A 180 -9.21 -10.77 17.97
C ALA A 180 -9.16 -12.11 18.71
N SER A 181 -10.32 -12.71 18.91
CA SER A 181 -10.44 -14.08 19.39
C SER A 181 -10.10 -15.07 18.28
N PRO A 182 -9.67 -16.29 18.62
CA PRO A 182 -9.51 -17.34 17.63
C PRO A 182 -10.82 -17.56 16.87
N GLN A 183 -10.72 -17.73 15.54
CA GLN A 183 -11.87 -18.02 14.69
C GLN A 183 -12.42 -19.41 14.96
N ALA A 184 -13.71 -19.61 14.67
CA ALA A 184 -14.33 -20.94 14.65
C ALA A 184 -13.58 -21.83 13.63
N GLN A 185 -13.45 -23.11 13.97
CA GLN A 185 -12.71 -24.07 13.13
C GLN A 185 -13.61 -24.74 12.09
N THR A 186 -14.93 -24.62 12.25
CA THR A 186 -15.93 -25.23 11.37
C THR A 186 -16.93 -24.19 10.91
N ILE A 187 -17.46 -24.37 9.71
CA ILE A 187 -18.60 -23.62 9.17
C ILE A 187 -19.85 -24.40 9.61
N ASP A 188 -20.66 -23.80 10.46
CA ASP A 188 -21.95 -24.32 10.88
C ASP A 188 -23.05 -23.97 9.86
#